data_3289fc050d0a2b56c7654fbc410f0f3b
#
_entry.id   3289fc050d0a2b56c7654fbc410f0f3b
#
_cell.length_a   1.000
_cell.length_b   1.000
_cell.length_c   1.000
_cell.angle_alpha   90.00
_cell.angle_beta   90.00
_cell.angle_gamma   90.00
#
_symmetry.space_group_name_H-M   'P 1'
#
loop_
_entity.id
_entity.type
_entity.pdbx_description
1 polymer ?
#
loop_
_entity_poly.entity_id
_entity_poly.type
_entity_poly.pdbx_seq_one_letter_code
_entity_poly.pdbx_strand_id
1 'polypeptide(L)'
;MQQHFNFKSLIFYAIAISSVLVLFKTVTAYGEKNLKAPPQINTRYLLLLEEKLPACSQLEPLSLNIHQSGIYLNGFLSPANAHTPKNSAANEINPFLNGKYQNQTANLSGHAPVSALCDRAPLSQKTNSNHQNFSTYPVRLNMKLAQQNHLTGQITVSGFSQTIAFTAQVAPTAKESEK
;
A
#
# COMPACT_ATOMS: atom_id res chain seq x y z
N MET A 1 -25.95 12.77 -59.34
CA MET A 1 -26.61 12.80 -58.01
C MET A 1 -26.12 14.03 -57.27
N GLN A 2 -26.92 15.11 -57.21
CA GLN A 2 -26.61 16.29 -56.44
C GLN A 2 -27.04 16.02 -54.99
N GLN A 3 -26.10 15.85 -54.10
CA GLN A 3 -26.38 15.82 -52.64
C GLN A 3 -26.70 17.27 -52.23
N HIS A 4 -27.94 17.55 -51.93
CA HIS A 4 -28.34 18.78 -51.26
C HIS A 4 -27.81 18.76 -49.85
N PHE A 5 -26.69 19.36 -49.60
CA PHE A 5 -26.13 19.60 -48.27
C PHE A 5 -27.12 20.51 -47.52
N ASN A 6 -27.84 19.94 -46.53
CA ASN A 6 -28.79 20.68 -45.71
C ASN A 6 -28.00 21.56 -44.72
N PHE A 7 -27.88 22.85 -45.03
CA PHE A 7 -27.13 23.81 -44.21
C PHE A 7 -27.57 23.81 -42.73
N LYS A 8 -28.86 23.57 -42.49
CA LYS A 8 -29.40 23.44 -41.13
C LYS A 8 -28.84 22.25 -40.38
N SER A 9 -28.63 21.11 -41.05
CA SER A 9 -28.01 19.92 -40.47
C SER A 9 -26.52 20.17 -40.15
N LEU A 10 -25.82 20.90 -41.01
CA LEU A 10 -24.43 21.25 -40.80
C LEU A 10 -24.22 22.13 -39.57
N ILE A 11 -25.09 23.13 -39.36
CA ILE A 11 -25.08 23.97 -38.16
C ILE A 11 -25.33 23.13 -36.89
N PHE A 12 -26.29 22.22 -36.94
CA PHE A 12 -26.58 21.34 -35.81
C PHE A 12 -25.37 20.49 -35.41
N TYR A 13 -24.70 19.86 -36.39
CA TYR A 13 -23.51 19.09 -36.12
C TYR A 13 -22.33 19.94 -35.63
N ALA A 14 -22.16 21.15 -36.17
CA ALA A 14 -21.13 22.07 -35.72
C ALA A 14 -21.32 22.46 -34.25
N ILE A 15 -22.56 22.77 -33.86
CA ILE A 15 -22.88 23.09 -32.44
C ILE A 15 -22.65 21.86 -31.53
N ALA A 16 -23.11 20.69 -31.95
CA ALA A 16 -22.92 19.44 -31.18
C ALA A 16 -21.43 19.10 -30.98
N ILE A 17 -20.63 19.14 -32.03
CA ILE A 17 -19.21 18.89 -31.95
C ILE A 17 -18.49 19.93 -31.09
N SER A 18 -18.80 21.20 -31.28
CA SER A 18 -18.21 22.29 -30.50
C SER A 18 -18.53 22.17 -29.01
N SER A 19 -19.75 21.80 -28.63
CA SER A 19 -20.11 21.60 -27.23
C SER A 19 -19.35 20.46 -26.58
N VAL A 20 -19.15 19.33 -27.28
CA VAL A 20 -18.36 18.20 -26.81
C VAL A 20 -16.88 18.59 -26.64
N LEU A 21 -16.32 19.33 -27.59
CA LEU A 21 -14.93 19.78 -27.52
C LEU A 21 -14.71 20.74 -26.33
N VAL A 22 -15.66 21.66 -26.09
CA VAL A 22 -15.58 22.57 -24.94
C VAL A 22 -15.67 21.80 -23.62
N LEU A 23 -16.61 20.85 -23.51
CA LEU A 23 -16.72 20.00 -22.33
C LEU A 23 -15.45 19.19 -22.10
N PHE A 24 -14.92 18.56 -23.14
CA PHE A 24 -13.70 17.78 -23.04
C PHE A 24 -12.50 18.64 -22.58
N LYS A 25 -12.35 19.84 -23.17
CA LYS A 25 -11.29 20.77 -22.79
C LYS A 25 -11.41 21.25 -21.34
N THR A 26 -12.62 21.54 -20.87
CA THR A 26 -12.85 21.97 -19.48
C THR A 26 -12.58 20.85 -18.49
N VAL A 27 -13.02 19.62 -18.77
CA VAL A 27 -12.78 18.46 -17.91
C VAL A 27 -11.27 18.11 -17.86
N THR A 28 -10.59 18.13 -19.00
CA THR A 28 -9.15 17.88 -19.07
C THR A 28 -8.37 18.93 -18.28
N ALA A 29 -8.67 20.23 -18.50
CA ALA A 29 -8.01 21.31 -17.77
C ALA A 29 -8.25 21.24 -16.25
N TYR A 30 -9.45 20.83 -15.83
CA TYR A 30 -9.76 20.58 -14.42
C TYR A 30 -8.95 19.40 -13.87
N GLY A 31 -8.87 18.31 -14.63
CA GLY A 31 -8.12 17.12 -14.26
C GLY A 31 -6.61 17.41 -14.09
N GLU A 32 -6.01 18.10 -15.04
CA GLU A 32 -4.58 18.46 -14.99
C GLU A 32 -4.24 19.38 -13.81
N LYS A 33 -5.16 20.29 -13.47
CA LYS A 33 -4.96 21.27 -12.39
C LYS A 33 -5.17 20.66 -11.01
N ASN A 34 -6.17 19.79 -10.85
CA ASN A 34 -6.68 19.36 -9.54
C ASN A 34 -6.37 17.89 -9.22
N LEU A 35 -6.12 17.04 -10.22
CA LEU A 35 -5.90 15.61 -10.05
C LEU A 35 -4.43 15.23 -10.27
N LYS A 36 -3.53 15.84 -9.49
CA LYS A 36 -2.13 15.43 -9.51
C LYS A 36 -1.99 14.10 -8.78
N ALA A 37 -1.55 13.08 -9.50
CA ALA A 37 -1.18 11.82 -8.86
C ALA A 37 -0.05 12.05 -7.86
N PRO A 38 -0.12 11.48 -6.65
CA PRO A 38 0.98 11.56 -5.71
C PRO A 38 2.21 10.83 -6.28
N PRO A 39 3.43 11.25 -5.88
CA PRO A 39 4.63 10.56 -6.32
C PRO A 39 4.57 9.08 -5.94
N GLN A 40 5.16 8.24 -6.78
CA GLN A 40 5.23 6.81 -6.48
C GLN A 40 6.21 6.57 -5.33
N ILE A 41 5.79 5.74 -4.39
CA ILE A 41 6.65 5.25 -3.31
C ILE A 41 7.21 3.87 -3.69
N ASN A 42 8.33 3.49 -3.07
CA ASN A 42 8.93 2.19 -3.33
C ASN A 42 8.01 1.04 -2.90
N THR A 43 8.19 -0.10 -3.55
CA THR A 43 7.34 -1.27 -3.30
C THR A 43 7.73 -2.07 -2.07
N ARG A 44 8.97 -1.94 -1.58
CA ARG A 44 9.48 -2.71 -0.45
C ARG A 44 10.35 -1.87 0.47
N TYR A 45 10.03 -1.90 1.75
CA TYR A 45 10.77 -1.24 2.80
C TYR A 45 11.16 -2.23 3.91
N LEU A 46 12.35 -2.03 4.46
CA LEU A 46 12.80 -2.67 5.68
C LEU A 46 12.55 -1.73 6.85
N LEU A 47 11.68 -2.11 7.77
CA LEU A 47 11.33 -1.36 8.98
C LEU A 47 12.24 -1.79 10.12
N LEU A 48 12.92 -0.84 10.70
CA LEU A 48 13.71 -0.99 11.91
C LEU A 48 12.94 -0.37 13.07
N LEU A 49 12.41 -1.20 13.93
CA LEU A 49 11.64 -0.79 15.11
C LEU A 49 12.60 -0.29 16.19
N GLU A 50 12.21 0.74 16.94
CA GLU A 50 12.99 1.23 18.09
C GLU A 50 12.83 0.32 19.32
N GLU A 51 11.68 -0.32 19.43
CA GLU A 51 11.36 -1.25 20.51
C GLU A 51 10.76 -2.53 19.95
N LYS A 52 10.88 -3.63 20.72
CA LYS A 52 10.26 -4.90 20.34
C LYS A 52 8.74 -4.83 20.41
N LEU A 53 8.08 -5.49 19.49
CA LEU A 53 6.64 -5.68 19.56
C LEU A 53 6.27 -6.54 20.78
N PRO A 54 5.20 -6.19 21.52
CA PRO A 54 4.82 -6.92 22.73
C PRO A 54 4.55 -8.41 22.54
N ALA A 55 4.15 -8.79 21.31
CA ALA A 55 3.91 -10.19 20.95
C ALA A 55 5.19 -10.96 20.59
N CYS A 56 6.35 -10.28 20.49
CA CYS A 56 7.59 -10.85 20.01
C CYS A 56 8.64 -11.00 21.12
N SER A 57 9.38 -12.08 21.10
CA SER A 57 10.47 -12.32 22.04
C SER A 57 11.70 -11.46 21.77
N GLN A 58 11.94 -11.12 20.51
CA GLN A 58 13.10 -10.37 20.05
C GLN A 58 12.72 -9.14 19.23
N LEU A 59 13.65 -8.20 19.11
CA LEU A 59 13.56 -7.07 18.22
C LEU A 59 14.02 -7.53 16.83
N GLU A 60 13.07 -7.65 15.90
CA GLU A 60 13.37 -8.11 14.54
C GLU A 60 12.92 -7.05 13.52
N PRO A 61 13.70 -6.86 12.45
CA PRO A 61 13.26 -5.98 11.37
C PRO A 61 12.09 -6.62 10.62
N LEU A 62 11.14 -5.75 10.20
CA LEU A 62 9.99 -6.15 9.41
C LEU A 62 10.15 -5.69 7.96
N SER A 63 9.68 -6.48 7.03
CA SER A 63 9.53 -6.10 5.64
C SER A 63 8.10 -5.63 5.39
N LEU A 64 7.94 -4.40 4.91
CA LEU A 64 6.68 -3.85 4.47
C LEU A 64 6.67 -3.82 2.94
N ASN A 65 5.76 -4.58 2.34
CA ASN A 65 5.53 -4.55 0.90
C ASN A 65 4.32 -3.68 0.63
N ILE A 66 4.43 -2.74 -0.33
CA ILE A 66 3.40 -1.75 -0.65
C ILE A 66 3.10 -1.80 -2.14
N HIS A 67 1.82 -1.81 -2.48
CA HIS A 67 1.31 -1.59 -3.83
C HIS A 67 0.49 -0.30 -3.84
N GLN A 68 0.91 0.66 -4.66
CA GLN A 68 0.25 1.95 -4.79
C GLN A 68 -0.61 2.00 -6.05
N SER A 69 -1.86 2.46 -5.89
CA SER A 69 -2.77 2.78 -6.99
C SER A 69 -3.34 4.19 -6.78
N GLY A 70 -2.75 5.17 -7.44
CA GLY A 70 -3.05 6.57 -7.19
C GLY A 70 -2.74 6.97 -5.75
N ILE A 71 -3.75 7.43 -5.02
CA ILE A 71 -3.63 7.75 -3.58
C ILE A 71 -3.82 6.54 -2.67
N TYR A 72 -4.30 5.41 -3.19
CA TYR A 72 -4.58 4.23 -2.38
C TYR A 72 -3.36 3.34 -2.27
N LEU A 73 -3.19 2.78 -1.08
CA LEU A 73 -2.12 1.85 -0.75
C LEU A 73 -2.71 0.53 -0.28
N ASN A 74 -2.13 -0.55 -0.75
CA ASN A 74 -2.31 -1.87 -0.21
C ASN A 74 -0.94 -2.40 0.22
N GLY A 75 -0.86 -3.05 1.36
CA GLY A 75 0.41 -3.56 1.83
C GLY A 75 0.27 -4.80 2.70
N PHE A 76 1.39 -5.45 2.94
CA PHE A 76 1.50 -6.53 3.92
C PHE A 76 2.84 -6.47 4.64
N LEU A 77 2.83 -6.93 5.89
CA LEU A 77 4.02 -7.08 6.72
C LEU A 77 4.49 -8.53 6.66
N SER A 78 5.81 -8.70 6.69
CA SER A 78 6.46 -9.99 6.85
C SER A 78 7.75 -9.82 7.64
N PRO A 79 8.29 -10.85 8.31
CA PRO A 79 9.63 -10.80 8.87
C PRO A 79 10.65 -10.51 7.75
N ALA A 80 11.67 -9.71 8.03
CA ALA A 80 12.68 -9.35 7.02
C ALA A 80 13.45 -10.58 6.48
N ASN A 81 13.64 -11.59 7.33
CA ASN A 81 14.35 -12.83 7.03
C ASN A 81 13.46 -13.91 6.38
N ALA A 82 12.16 -13.66 6.25
CA ALA A 82 11.28 -14.59 5.57
C ALA A 82 11.67 -14.65 4.09
N HIS A 83 12.27 -15.74 3.69
CA HIS A 83 12.43 -16.06 2.27
C HIS A 83 11.02 -16.07 1.67
N THR A 84 10.77 -15.17 0.74
CA THR A 84 9.49 -15.10 0.03
C THR A 84 9.20 -16.49 -0.51
N PRO A 85 8.20 -17.22 -0.02
CA PRO A 85 7.89 -18.54 -0.57
C PRO A 85 7.45 -18.32 -2.01
N LYS A 86 8.27 -18.76 -2.98
CA LYS A 86 8.02 -18.64 -4.41
C LYS A 86 6.77 -19.41 -4.88
N ASN A 87 6.12 -20.18 -3.99
CA ASN A 87 5.07 -21.12 -4.35
C ASN A 87 3.94 -21.23 -3.31
N SER A 88 3.59 -20.18 -2.59
CA SER A 88 2.33 -20.23 -1.84
C SER A 88 1.19 -20.02 -2.81
N ALA A 89 0.55 -21.14 -3.16
CA ALA A 89 -0.68 -21.15 -3.91
C ALA A 89 -1.69 -20.14 -3.32
N ALA A 90 -2.40 -19.47 -4.19
CA ALA A 90 -3.24 -18.29 -4.02
C ALA A 90 -4.42 -18.37 -3.02
N ASN A 91 -4.35 -19.15 -1.95
CA ASN A 91 -5.45 -19.35 -1.00
C ASN A 91 -5.13 -19.01 0.46
N GLU A 92 -3.94 -18.54 0.77
CA GLU A 92 -3.74 -17.96 2.09
C GLU A 92 -4.26 -16.52 2.04
N ILE A 93 -5.26 -16.26 2.88
CA ILE A 93 -5.76 -14.92 3.19
C ILE A 93 -4.58 -14.15 3.79
N ASN A 94 -3.76 -13.58 2.92
CA ASN A 94 -2.70 -12.69 3.36
C ASN A 94 -3.39 -11.48 3.96
N PRO A 95 -3.28 -11.24 5.26
CA PRO A 95 -3.87 -10.08 5.88
C PRO A 95 -3.25 -8.84 5.24
N PHE A 96 -4.12 -8.04 4.64
CA PHE A 96 -3.74 -6.84 3.94
C PHE A 96 -3.91 -5.62 4.84
N LEU A 97 -2.96 -4.73 4.73
CA LEU A 97 -3.08 -3.37 5.19
C LEU A 97 -3.58 -2.51 4.04
N ASN A 98 -4.62 -1.73 4.29
CA ASN A 98 -5.19 -0.81 3.31
C ASN A 98 -5.05 0.62 3.81
N GLY A 99 -4.86 1.56 2.91
CA GLY A 99 -4.71 2.93 3.32
C GLY A 99 -4.62 3.94 2.21
N LYS A 100 -4.15 5.13 2.57
CA LYS A 100 -4.01 6.25 1.64
C LYS A 100 -2.66 6.94 1.82
N TYR A 101 -2.15 7.46 0.71
CA TYR A 101 -0.97 8.29 0.64
C TYR A 101 -1.35 9.69 0.18
N GLN A 102 -1.19 10.67 1.05
CA GLN A 102 -1.49 12.07 0.78
C GLN A 102 -0.50 12.96 1.55
N ASN A 103 -0.08 14.06 0.94
CA ASN A 103 0.79 15.05 1.59
C ASN A 103 2.04 14.43 2.23
N GLN A 104 2.71 13.51 1.54
CA GLN A 104 3.89 12.78 2.02
C GLN A 104 3.62 11.90 3.26
N THR A 105 2.37 11.67 3.61
CA THR A 105 1.99 10.82 4.73
C THR A 105 1.22 9.60 4.22
N ALA A 106 1.64 8.43 4.63
CA ALA A 106 0.97 7.17 4.36
C ALA A 106 0.35 6.62 5.64
N ASN A 107 -0.95 6.34 5.60
CA ASN A 107 -1.67 5.73 6.70
C ASN A 107 -2.21 4.39 6.21
N LEU A 108 -1.75 3.31 6.82
CA LEU A 108 -2.18 1.95 6.54
C LEU A 108 -2.83 1.36 7.79
N SER A 109 -3.91 0.61 7.60
CA SER A 109 -4.57 -0.13 8.67
C SER A 109 -5.11 -1.45 8.16
N GLY A 110 -5.15 -2.45 9.03
CA GLY A 110 -5.64 -3.78 8.68
C GLY A 110 -5.29 -4.79 9.76
N HIS A 111 -5.10 -6.03 9.35
CA HIS A 111 -4.74 -7.12 10.25
C HIS A 111 -3.43 -7.76 9.80
N ALA A 112 -2.61 -8.16 10.74
CA ALA A 112 -1.39 -8.91 10.49
C ALA A 112 -1.35 -10.16 11.38
N PRO A 113 -0.97 -11.34 10.86
CA PRO A 113 -0.78 -12.52 11.68
C PRO A 113 0.46 -12.36 12.56
N VAL A 114 0.48 -13.03 13.68
CA VAL A 114 1.64 -13.03 14.59
C VAL A 114 2.91 -13.45 13.86
N SER A 115 2.80 -14.45 12.97
CA SER A 115 3.92 -14.93 12.16
C SER A 115 4.47 -13.90 11.17
N ALA A 116 3.70 -12.88 10.82
CA ALA A 116 4.17 -11.77 10.01
C ALA A 116 4.86 -10.67 10.83
N LEU A 117 4.55 -10.61 12.13
CA LEU A 117 5.10 -9.62 13.05
C LEU A 117 6.36 -10.13 13.77
N CYS A 118 6.45 -11.45 13.97
CA CYS A 118 7.53 -12.09 14.73
C CYS A 118 7.97 -13.36 14.04
N ASP A 119 9.26 -13.59 13.93
CA ASP A 119 9.81 -14.82 13.37
C ASP A 119 9.51 -16.05 14.28
N ARG A 120 9.41 -15.82 15.59
CA ARG A 120 9.03 -16.83 16.57
C ARG A 120 7.82 -16.37 17.37
N ALA A 121 6.66 -16.88 17.01
CA ALA A 121 5.48 -16.72 17.85
C ALA A 121 5.75 -17.39 19.21
N PRO A 122 5.40 -16.75 20.35
CA PRO A 122 5.46 -17.41 21.64
C PRO A 122 4.59 -18.67 21.57
N LEU A 123 5.12 -19.79 22.02
CA LEU A 123 4.52 -21.15 21.99
C LEU A 123 3.28 -21.28 22.90
N SER A 124 2.48 -20.26 23.05
CA SER A 124 1.31 -20.23 23.92
C SER A 124 0.02 -20.15 23.11
N GLN A 125 -0.35 -21.28 22.54
CA GLN A 125 -1.72 -21.80 22.54
C GLN A 125 -1.81 -23.11 21.73
N LYS A 126 -1.54 -24.25 22.37
CA LYS A 126 -2.10 -25.52 21.96
C LYS A 126 -3.60 -25.45 22.20
N THR A 127 -4.34 -24.97 21.26
CA THR A 127 -5.76 -25.27 21.14
C THR A 127 -5.91 -26.38 20.11
N ASN A 128 -6.30 -27.55 20.60
CA ASN A 128 -6.75 -28.67 19.81
C ASN A 128 -8.01 -28.26 19.03
N SER A 129 -7.85 -27.79 17.83
CA SER A 129 -8.94 -27.70 16.87
C SER A 129 -8.36 -27.65 15.46
N ASN A 130 -8.87 -28.51 14.58
CA ASN A 130 -8.53 -28.73 13.18
C ASN A 130 -8.79 -27.53 12.25
N HIS A 131 -8.87 -26.32 12.77
CA HIS A 131 -8.84 -25.07 12.02
C HIS A 131 -7.60 -24.30 12.43
N GLN A 132 -6.70 -24.00 11.51
CA GLN A 132 -5.58 -23.11 11.68
C GLN A 132 -6.13 -21.70 11.98
N ASN A 133 -6.46 -21.44 13.24
CA ASN A 133 -6.77 -20.11 13.72
C ASN A 133 -5.45 -19.32 13.77
N PHE A 134 -5.09 -18.69 12.65
CA PHE A 134 -4.05 -17.68 12.61
C PHE A 134 -4.51 -16.53 13.50
N SER A 135 -3.90 -16.40 14.67
CA SER A 135 -4.12 -15.23 15.52
C SER A 135 -3.67 -13.99 14.74
N THR A 136 -4.60 -13.15 14.33
CA THR A 136 -4.33 -11.88 13.66
C THR A 136 -4.55 -10.74 14.62
N TYR A 137 -3.67 -9.74 14.57
CA TYR A 137 -3.80 -8.51 15.33
C TYR A 137 -4.15 -7.35 14.40
N PRO A 138 -5.09 -6.48 14.79
CA PRO A 138 -5.29 -5.22 14.10
C PRO A 138 -4.02 -4.37 14.21
N VAL A 139 -3.52 -3.89 13.07
CA VAL A 139 -2.30 -3.09 12.98
C VAL A 139 -2.61 -1.78 12.29
N ARG A 140 -2.02 -0.71 12.78
CA ARG A 140 -2.04 0.61 12.16
C ARG A 140 -0.62 1.13 11.99
N LEU A 141 -0.31 1.59 10.80
CA LEU A 141 0.96 2.21 10.45
C LEU A 141 0.70 3.65 10.02
N ASN A 142 1.35 4.60 10.67
CA ASN A 142 1.38 5.99 10.27
C ASN A 142 2.81 6.32 9.86
N MET A 143 3.02 6.69 8.62
CA MET A 143 4.36 6.88 8.05
C MET A 143 4.45 8.22 7.33
N LYS A 144 5.61 8.85 7.45
CA LYS A 144 5.95 10.08 6.72
C LYS A 144 7.16 9.82 5.83
N LEU A 145 7.04 10.20 4.57
CA LEU A 145 8.16 10.13 3.63
C LEU A 145 9.14 11.26 3.97
N ALA A 146 10.33 10.88 4.41
CA ALA A 146 11.46 11.78 4.57
C ALA A 146 12.23 11.90 3.24
N GLN A 147 13.22 12.78 3.18
CA GLN A 147 14.06 12.90 1.99
C GLN A 147 14.83 11.59 1.73
N GLN A 148 15.08 11.28 0.45
CA GLN A 148 15.92 10.16 0.00
C GLN A 148 15.39 8.74 0.33
N ASN A 149 14.11 8.46 0.07
CA ASN A 149 13.57 7.10 0.19
C ASN A 149 13.56 6.52 1.61
N HIS A 150 13.73 7.35 2.63
CA HIS A 150 13.55 6.96 4.02
C HIS A 150 12.12 7.27 4.46
N LEU A 151 11.49 6.32 5.18
CA LEU A 151 10.25 6.54 5.89
C LEU A 151 10.54 6.56 7.39
N THR A 152 9.87 7.45 8.09
CA THR A 152 9.79 7.41 9.55
C THR A 152 8.34 7.26 9.94
N GLY A 153 8.05 6.56 11.03
CA GLY A 153 6.67 6.36 11.38
C GLY A 153 6.47 5.65 12.71
N GLN A 154 5.24 5.25 12.91
CA GLN A 154 4.79 4.57 14.11
C GLN A 154 3.91 3.38 13.74
N ILE A 155 4.10 2.28 14.43
CA ILE A 155 3.26 1.09 14.38
C ILE A 155 2.50 0.95 15.69
N THR A 156 1.20 0.75 15.59
CA THR A 156 0.33 0.43 16.72
C THR A 156 -0.31 -0.92 16.46
N VAL A 157 -0.19 -1.84 17.40
CA VAL A 157 -0.83 -3.15 17.36
C VAL A 157 -1.95 -3.15 18.39
N SER A 158 -3.20 -3.32 17.96
CA SER A 158 -4.36 -3.33 18.85
C SER A 158 -4.31 -4.54 19.77
N GLY A 159 -4.69 -4.34 21.03
CA GLY A 159 -4.53 -5.33 22.10
C GLY A 159 -3.26 -5.09 22.94
N PHE A 160 -2.35 -4.29 22.43
CA PHE A 160 -1.20 -3.79 23.16
C PHE A 160 -1.25 -2.26 23.10
N SER A 161 -1.39 -1.60 24.22
CA SER A 161 -1.54 -0.13 24.32
C SER A 161 -0.28 0.64 23.92
N GLN A 162 0.66 0.00 23.22
CA GLN A 162 1.96 0.54 22.89
C GLN A 162 2.01 0.94 21.41
N THR A 163 2.49 2.15 21.18
CA THR A 163 2.85 2.66 19.86
C THR A 163 4.38 2.70 19.76
N ILE A 164 4.93 2.01 18.77
CA ILE A 164 6.37 1.86 18.59
C ILE A 164 6.81 2.68 17.38
N ALA A 165 7.81 3.53 17.58
CA ALA A 165 8.43 4.26 16.50
C ALA A 165 9.32 3.34 15.65
N PHE A 166 9.43 3.65 14.37
CA PHE A 166 10.32 2.95 13.45
C PHE A 166 10.91 3.88 12.40
N THR A 167 12.05 3.47 11.89
CA THR A 167 12.63 3.99 10.64
C THR A 167 12.55 2.92 9.57
N ALA A 168 12.35 3.33 8.32
CA ALA A 168 12.28 2.39 7.22
C ALA A 168 13.18 2.84 6.06
N GLN A 169 13.87 1.89 5.48
CA GLN A 169 14.75 2.07 4.34
C GLN A 169 14.25 1.20 3.18
N VAL A 170 14.49 1.64 1.95
CA VAL A 170 14.20 0.82 0.79
C VAL A 170 15.01 -0.46 0.84
N ALA A 171 14.32 -1.60 0.77
CA ALA A 171 15.01 -2.89 0.75
C ALA A 171 15.81 -3.04 -0.56
N PRO A 172 17.06 -3.53 -0.52
CA PRO A 172 17.83 -3.78 -1.72
C PRO A 172 17.09 -4.76 -2.64
N THR A 173 17.00 -4.41 -3.90
CA THR A 173 16.47 -5.32 -4.92
C THR A 173 17.48 -6.45 -5.14
N ALA A 174 17.01 -7.69 -5.14
CA ALA A 174 17.83 -8.92 -5.25
C ALA A 174 18.67 -9.05 -6.55
N LYS A 175 18.85 -7.97 -7.32
CA LYS A 175 19.65 -7.94 -8.57
C LYS A 175 21.10 -7.51 -8.40
N GLU A 176 21.53 -7.11 -7.20
CA GLU A 176 22.89 -6.60 -7.01
C GLU A 176 23.87 -7.58 -6.34
N SER A 177 23.46 -8.82 -6.09
CA SER A 177 24.33 -9.83 -5.47
C SER A 177 24.96 -10.83 -6.46
N GLU A 178 24.90 -10.58 -7.78
CA GLU A 178 25.66 -11.33 -8.79
C GLU A 178 26.64 -10.40 -9.52
N LYS A 179 27.73 -10.05 -8.84
CA LYS A 179 28.99 -9.66 -9.47
C LYS A 179 30.19 -10.05 -8.61
#